data_bd1eb234df46c412d28d7285eba682dc
#
_entry.id   bd1eb234df46c412d28d7285eba682dc
#
_cell.length_a   1.000
_cell.length_b   1.000
_cell.length_c   1.000
_cell.angle_alpha   90.00
_cell.angle_beta   90.00
_cell.angle_gamma   90.00
#
_symmetry.space_group_name_H-M   'P 1'
#
loop_
_entity.id
_entity.type
_entity.pdbx_description
1 polymer ?
#
loop_
_entity_poly.entity_id
_entity_poly.type
_entity_poly.pdbx_seq_one_letter_code
_entity_poly.pdbx_strand_id
1 'polypeptide(L)'
;MPDRVTNSYEHALQVAYYEIGNRGICVNTARIAEAKAIVKAEVTRQLAIASNQWGTKVFVGAANAPDEAVKGLNAGGAININATQGKFALLTGLKTLGYEVVKITKKNSEGDYGQNYSTGELALQKMLSKNQFAYPGGDPAIRAILKIRELGKLYSSYLNARLLSRDSNAFFLSNYNVAGTLTGRRSSRRHTFGFGNNAQNFPKHSDVASMYRRCLVSRPGNIFLMVDQISAEDWPVSALSENHQALKELRDDTDVYGRHTRLASVIFGIPLNAKTPNEWKESMERYLGKKTRHASNYDMKAGRMSDALAQEGFSFSESDCNMLLKKVAAHDPSVQKIFHQYVKDTISKTHMLVTPFGRERQFLGARPNDSNSSVFKEAYAYIPQSTVGDNTGMAVLKMESHYDLSERRIVQEGHDSIVQDVRDDTETVYRYLLRVVDSFKRTIVFHNGIEVNIPIEAEVGYDFQTTVKVKEVTRVGVKAAIEKLKDKLAAVEPKQVLITA
;
A
#
# COMPACT_ATOMS: atom_id res chain seq x y z
N MET A 1 8.92 -27.06 12.05
CA MET A 1 8.59 -25.62 12.15
C MET A 1 7.25 -25.51 12.83
N PRO A 2 7.02 -24.52 13.70
CA PRO A 2 5.75 -24.42 14.38
C PRO A 2 4.64 -24.07 13.39
N ASP A 3 3.58 -24.89 13.37
CA ASP A 3 2.35 -24.61 12.62
C ASP A 3 1.38 -23.71 13.42
N ARG A 4 1.85 -23.17 14.53
CA ARG A 4 1.11 -22.29 15.44
C ARG A 4 1.96 -21.13 15.91
N VAL A 5 1.28 -20.03 16.21
CA VAL A 5 1.89 -18.86 16.87
C VAL A 5 2.17 -19.20 18.32
N THR A 6 3.43 -19.16 18.68
CA THR A 6 3.96 -19.41 20.03
C THR A 6 5.01 -18.37 20.38
N ASN A 7 5.42 -18.29 21.62
CA ASN A 7 6.53 -17.42 22.01
C ASN A 7 7.83 -17.76 21.23
N SER A 8 8.08 -19.03 20.97
CA SER A 8 9.23 -19.46 20.15
C SER A 8 9.12 -18.99 18.70
N TYR A 9 7.92 -19.01 18.14
CA TYR A 9 7.65 -18.47 16.81
C TYR A 9 7.92 -16.96 16.75
N GLU A 10 7.40 -16.19 17.69
CA GLU A 10 7.62 -14.73 17.74
C GLU A 10 9.09 -14.38 17.95
N HIS A 11 9.84 -15.13 18.78
CA HIS A 11 11.27 -14.96 18.94
C HIS A 11 12.04 -15.25 17.64
N ALA A 12 11.73 -16.36 16.97
CA ALA A 12 12.37 -16.70 15.71
C ALA A 12 12.10 -15.63 14.64
N LEU A 13 10.87 -15.12 14.58
CA LEU A 13 10.52 -13.98 13.72
C LEU A 13 11.35 -12.74 14.04
N GLN A 14 11.51 -12.38 15.31
CA GLN A 14 12.29 -11.21 15.72
C GLN A 14 13.72 -11.30 15.18
N VAL A 15 14.35 -12.46 15.27
CA VAL A 15 15.70 -12.69 14.73
C VAL A 15 15.70 -12.57 13.20
N ALA A 16 14.81 -13.27 12.51
CA ALA A 16 14.75 -13.27 11.05
C ALA A 16 14.52 -11.85 10.49
N TYR A 17 13.58 -11.11 11.07
CA TYR A 17 13.27 -9.75 10.61
C TYR A 17 14.34 -8.72 11.00
N TYR A 18 15.05 -8.92 12.09
CA TYR A 18 16.25 -8.13 12.40
C TYR A 18 17.30 -8.30 11.30
N GLU A 19 17.57 -9.54 10.88
CA GLU A 19 18.52 -9.83 9.81
C GLU A 19 18.06 -9.26 8.46
N ILE A 20 16.78 -9.42 8.09
CA ILE A 20 16.20 -8.85 6.86
C ILE A 20 16.40 -7.33 6.84
N GLY A 21 16.12 -6.66 7.96
CA GLY A 21 16.27 -5.23 8.07
C GLY A 21 17.72 -4.75 7.91
N ASN A 22 18.68 -5.51 8.44
CA ASN A 22 20.13 -5.22 8.36
C ASN A 22 20.74 -5.54 6.98
N ARG A 23 20.20 -6.53 6.26
CA ARG A 23 20.63 -6.83 4.89
C ARG A 23 20.32 -5.66 3.98
N GLY A 24 19.08 -5.14 4.07
CA GLY A 24 18.61 -4.00 3.30
C GLY A 24 18.51 -4.26 1.80
N ILE A 25 18.06 -3.25 1.09
CA ILE A 25 17.86 -3.26 -0.37
C ILE A 25 18.99 -2.44 -1.01
N CYS A 26 19.65 -2.99 -2.01
CA CYS A 26 20.69 -2.28 -2.75
C CYS A 26 20.08 -1.09 -3.52
N VAL A 27 20.82 0.02 -3.59
CA VAL A 27 20.34 1.28 -4.18
C VAL A 27 21.34 1.78 -5.23
N ASN A 28 20.83 2.10 -6.40
CA ASN A 28 21.60 2.79 -7.43
C ASN A 28 21.69 4.30 -7.10
N THR A 29 22.85 4.73 -6.59
CA THR A 29 23.07 6.11 -6.13
C THR A 29 23.08 7.14 -7.26
N ALA A 30 23.46 6.74 -8.49
CA ALA A 30 23.38 7.62 -9.65
C ALA A 30 21.91 7.93 -10.00
N ARG A 31 21.06 6.91 -10.05
CA ARG A 31 19.62 7.10 -10.24
C ARG A 31 18.96 7.90 -9.10
N ILE A 32 19.42 7.75 -7.85
CA ILE A 32 18.98 8.62 -6.73
C ILE A 32 19.34 10.08 -6.98
N ALA A 33 20.57 10.37 -7.45
CA ALA A 33 20.99 11.74 -7.73
C ALA A 33 20.16 12.36 -8.88
N GLU A 34 19.92 11.61 -9.94
CA GLU A 34 19.05 12.01 -11.06
C GLU A 34 17.62 12.28 -10.57
N ALA A 35 17.03 11.34 -9.81
CA ALA A 35 15.71 11.47 -9.23
C ALA A 35 15.57 12.72 -8.34
N LYS A 36 16.59 13.02 -7.53
CA LYS A 36 16.64 14.26 -6.73
C LYS A 36 16.59 15.52 -7.58
N ALA A 37 17.34 15.53 -8.69
CA ALA A 37 17.34 16.68 -9.62
C ALA A 37 15.97 16.88 -10.26
N ILE A 38 15.36 15.79 -10.77
CA ILE A 38 14.02 15.81 -11.37
C ILE A 38 12.99 16.31 -10.35
N VAL A 39 12.98 15.79 -9.11
CA VAL A 39 12.04 16.22 -8.08
C VAL A 39 12.20 17.70 -7.76
N LYS A 40 13.42 18.20 -7.64
CA LYS A 40 13.67 19.62 -7.37
C LYS A 40 13.16 20.52 -8.50
N ALA A 41 13.42 20.16 -9.76
CA ALA A 41 12.92 20.89 -10.92
C ALA A 41 11.39 20.90 -10.96
N GLU A 42 10.77 19.76 -10.71
CA GLU A 42 9.31 19.64 -10.71
C GLU A 42 8.67 20.43 -9.56
N VAL A 43 9.23 20.42 -8.35
CA VAL A 43 8.75 21.28 -7.26
C VAL A 43 8.80 22.75 -7.65
N THR A 44 9.87 23.20 -8.29
CA THR A 44 10.00 24.59 -8.78
C THR A 44 8.92 24.92 -9.79
N ARG A 45 8.67 24.04 -10.76
CA ARG A 45 7.61 24.17 -11.76
C ARG A 45 6.23 24.26 -11.11
N GLN A 46 5.91 23.41 -10.17
CA GLN A 46 4.63 23.40 -9.48
C GLN A 46 4.43 24.65 -8.61
N LEU A 47 5.48 25.15 -7.97
CA LEU A 47 5.42 26.43 -7.23
C LEU A 47 5.12 27.61 -8.17
N ALA A 48 5.68 27.61 -9.37
CA ALA A 48 5.38 28.63 -10.39
C ALA A 48 3.90 28.56 -10.84
N ILE A 49 3.36 27.36 -11.08
CA ILE A 49 1.94 27.16 -11.43
C ILE A 49 1.04 27.74 -10.33
N ALA A 50 1.27 27.38 -9.07
CA ALA A 50 0.46 27.86 -7.94
C ALA A 50 0.58 29.39 -7.79
N SER A 51 1.79 29.94 -7.91
CA SER A 51 2.03 31.38 -7.80
C SER A 51 1.36 32.19 -8.90
N ASN A 52 1.43 31.73 -10.14
CA ASN A 52 0.79 32.37 -11.29
C ASN A 52 -0.75 32.34 -11.18
N GLN A 53 -1.30 31.17 -10.80
CA GLN A 53 -2.74 31.01 -10.65
C GLN A 53 -3.33 31.93 -9.55
N TRP A 54 -2.60 32.11 -8.45
CA TRP A 54 -3.05 32.90 -7.33
C TRP A 54 -2.60 34.38 -7.36
N GLY A 55 -1.77 34.75 -8.33
CA GLY A 55 -1.22 36.11 -8.40
C GLY A 55 -0.36 36.49 -7.17
N THR A 56 0.14 35.50 -6.44
CA THR A 56 0.91 35.68 -5.21
C THR A 56 2.02 34.64 -5.10
N LYS A 57 3.13 34.99 -4.43
CA LYS A 57 4.24 34.06 -4.27
C LYS A 57 3.87 32.88 -3.38
N VAL A 58 3.97 31.67 -3.91
CA VAL A 58 3.85 30.41 -3.18
C VAL A 58 5.24 29.82 -2.97
N PHE A 59 5.52 29.38 -1.76
CA PHE A 59 6.84 28.81 -1.41
C PHE A 59 6.74 27.67 -0.40
N VAL A 60 7.82 26.88 -0.33
CA VAL A 60 8.05 25.85 0.67
C VAL A 60 9.07 26.38 1.68
N GLY A 61 8.65 26.55 2.92
CA GLY A 61 9.53 26.99 4.01
C GLY A 61 9.42 26.08 5.22
N ALA A 62 10.33 26.21 6.18
CA ALA A 62 10.14 25.65 7.50
C ALA A 62 8.87 26.20 8.13
N ALA A 63 8.16 25.42 8.96
CA ALA A 63 6.91 25.86 9.60
C ALA A 63 7.10 27.21 10.37
N ASN A 64 8.31 27.45 10.88
CA ASN A 64 8.75 28.65 11.60
C ASN A 64 9.86 29.37 10.83
N ALA A 65 9.88 29.35 9.50
CA ALA A 65 10.88 30.07 8.74
C ALA A 65 10.86 31.55 9.18
N PRO A 66 11.99 32.14 9.59
CA PRO A 66 12.03 33.53 10.00
C PRO A 66 11.63 34.42 8.82
N ASP A 67 11.10 35.61 9.12
CA ASP A 67 10.67 36.63 8.15
C ASP A 67 11.72 36.99 7.08
N GLU A 68 12.98 36.63 7.32
CA GLU A 68 14.09 36.79 6.37
C GLU A 68 13.93 35.99 5.05
N ALA A 69 13.27 34.83 5.07
CA ALA A 69 12.97 34.09 3.85
C ALA A 69 11.92 34.79 2.96
N VAL A 70 11.29 35.81 3.50
CA VAL A 70 10.19 36.59 2.90
C VAL A 70 10.62 38.03 2.62
N LYS A 71 11.86 38.45 2.95
CA LYS A 71 12.40 39.79 2.67
C LYS A 71 12.38 40.04 1.15
N GLY A 72 11.64 41.04 0.74
CA GLY A 72 11.44 41.43 -0.66
C GLY A 72 10.07 41.09 -1.22
N LEU A 73 9.16 40.50 -0.44
CA LEU A 73 7.76 40.29 -0.82
C LEU A 73 6.91 41.40 -0.23
N ASN A 74 6.05 41.99 -1.06
CA ASN A 74 5.08 42.97 -0.59
C ASN A 74 4.25 42.40 0.55
N ALA A 75 4.02 43.18 1.58
CA ALA A 75 3.49 42.81 2.89
C ALA A 75 2.05 42.22 2.89
N GLY A 76 1.74 41.27 2.08
CA GLY A 76 0.43 40.64 1.99
C GLY A 76 0.38 39.43 1.05
N GLY A 77 1.42 39.24 0.23
CA GLY A 77 1.32 38.40 -0.95
C GLY A 77 2.15 37.10 -0.97
N ALA A 78 2.39 36.43 0.15
CA ALA A 78 3.13 35.15 0.13
C ALA A 78 2.38 34.06 0.88
N ILE A 79 2.41 32.83 0.33
CA ILE A 79 1.78 31.66 0.95
C ILE A 79 2.83 30.58 1.15
N ASN A 80 3.06 30.18 2.41
CA ASN A 80 3.89 29.04 2.78
C ASN A 80 3.02 27.79 2.89
N ILE A 81 3.19 26.85 1.98
CA ILE A 81 2.39 25.63 1.95
C ILE A 81 2.63 24.67 3.12
N ASN A 82 3.74 24.82 3.86
CA ASN A 82 4.07 24.04 5.04
C ASN A 82 3.64 24.69 6.36
N ALA A 83 3.29 25.99 6.35
CA ALA A 83 2.83 26.66 7.55
C ALA A 83 1.36 26.28 7.85
N THR A 84 1.10 25.86 9.09
CA THR A 84 -0.23 25.48 9.56
C THR A 84 -0.99 26.66 10.19
N GLN A 85 -0.28 27.65 10.69
CA GLN A 85 -0.83 28.84 11.35
C GLN A 85 -0.03 30.10 10.96
N GLY A 86 -0.63 31.25 11.16
CA GLY A 86 0.01 32.54 10.92
C GLY A 86 -0.36 33.19 9.58
N LYS A 87 0.16 34.40 9.37
CA LYS A 87 -0.17 35.27 8.22
C LYS A 87 0.10 34.61 6.85
N PHE A 88 1.17 33.81 6.75
CA PHE A 88 1.59 33.14 5.52
C PHE A 88 1.10 31.69 5.42
N ALA A 89 0.31 31.21 6.38
CA ALA A 89 -0.18 29.84 6.35
C ALA A 89 -1.09 29.59 5.13
N LEU A 90 -1.01 28.38 4.59
CA LEU A 90 -1.86 27.98 3.45
C LEU A 90 -3.35 28.17 3.74
N LEU A 91 -3.81 27.87 4.96
CA LEU A 91 -5.20 28.07 5.36
C LEU A 91 -5.61 29.56 5.29
N THR A 92 -4.75 30.46 5.76
CA THR A 92 -4.99 31.91 5.71
C THR A 92 -5.01 32.38 4.25
N GLY A 93 -4.04 31.95 3.45
CA GLY A 93 -3.98 32.28 2.03
C GLY A 93 -5.22 31.83 1.25
N LEU A 94 -5.66 30.59 1.44
CA LEU A 94 -6.87 30.07 0.79
C LEU A 94 -8.12 30.87 1.15
N LYS A 95 -8.30 31.24 2.43
CA LYS A 95 -9.42 32.11 2.86
C LYS A 95 -9.35 33.47 2.23
N THR A 96 -8.18 34.11 2.19
CA THR A 96 -7.97 35.42 1.57
C THR A 96 -8.25 35.40 0.07
N LEU A 97 -7.94 34.28 -0.60
CA LEU A 97 -8.22 34.05 -2.02
C LEU A 97 -9.70 33.67 -2.30
N GLY A 98 -10.56 33.63 -1.28
CA GLY A 98 -11.99 33.34 -1.45
C GLY A 98 -12.33 31.86 -1.58
N TYR A 99 -11.41 30.97 -1.27
CA TYR A 99 -11.71 29.51 -1.29
C TYR A 99 -12.64 29.10 -0.15
N GLU A 100 -13.62 28.27 -0.46
CA GLU A 100 -14.42 27.57 0.55
C GLU A 100 -13.59 26.45 1.18
N VAL A 101 -12.98 26.76 2.32
CA VAL A 101 -12.09 25.80 3.00
C VAL A 101 -12.88 24.71 3.69
N VAL A 102 -12.51 23.47 3.45
CA VAL A 102 -13.22 22.28 3.95
C VAL A 102 -12.86 22.01 5.41
N LYS A 103 -13.89 21.73 6.23
CA LYS A 103 -13.72 21.18 7.57
C LYS A 103 -13.58 19.67 7.49
N ILE A 104 -12.65 19.12 8.26
CA ILE A 104 -12.44 17.68 8.39
C ILE A 104 -12.64 17.29 9.84
N THR A 105 -13.32 16.16 10.05
CA THR A 105 -13.45 15.56 11.37
C THR A 105 -12.10 14.96 11.77
N LYS A 106 -11.54 15.44 12.87
CA LYS A 106 -10.30 14.89 13.46
C LYS A 106 -10.56 14.51 14.91
N LYS A 107 -9.90 13.44 15.33
CA LYS A 107 -9.82 13.03 16.74
C LYS A 107 -8.83 13.97 17.44
N ASN A 108 -9.23 14.57 18.56
CA ASN A 108 -8.32 15.38 19.39
C ASN A 108 -7.45 14.46 20.28
N SER A 109 -6.56 15.06 21.08
CA SER A 109 -5.68 14.34 22.03
C SER A 109 -6.45 13.62 23.14
N GLU A 110 -7.67 14.03 23.41
CA GLU A 110 -8.56 13.46 24.45
C GLU A 110 -9.45 12.32 23.89
N GLY A 111 -9.39 12.11 22.59
CA GLY A 111 -10.13 11.05 21.93
C GLY A 111 -11.45 11.46 21.31
N ASP A 112 -11.88 12.73 21.46
CA ASP A 112 -13.12 13.25 20.91
C ASP A 112 -12.97 13.67 19.45
N TYR A 113 -14.06 13.57 18.69
CA TYR A 113 -14.11 13.98 17.30
C TYR A 113 -14.61 15.40 17.14
N GLY A 114 -13.78 16.28 16.58
CA GLY A 114 -14.12 17.66 16.27
C GLY A 114 -13.96 17.98 14.78
N GLN A 115 -14.75 18.91 14.27
CA GLN A 115 -14.62 19.44 12.90
C GLN A 115 -13.73 20.67 12.90
N ASN A 116 -12.57 20.58 12.24
CA ASN A 116 -11.63 21.68 12.10
C ASN A 116 -11.31 21.96 10.65
N TYR A 117 -11.10 23.23 10.30
CA TYR A 117 -10.55 23.60 9.00
C TYR A 117 -9.21 22.92 8.78
N SER A 118 -9.01 22.35 7.62
CA SER A 118 -7.80 21.64 7.29
C SER A 118 -7.28 22.00 5.90
N THR A 119 -5.96 22.01 5.76
CA THR A 119 -5.26 22.05 4.49
C THR A 119 -4.51 20.75 4.24
N GLY A 120 -4.86 19.67 4.96
CA GLY A 120 -4.33 18.32 4.71
C GLY A 120 -4.77 17.80 3.34
N GLU A 121 -4.16 16.70 2.91
CA GLU A 121 -4.39 16.10 1.60
C GLU A 121 -5.88 15.88 1.30
N LEU A 122 -6.61 15.23 2.22
CA LEU A 122 -8.05 15.02 2.08
C LEU A 122 -8.85 16.32 1.89
N ALA A 123 -8.50 17.37 2.64
CA ALA A 123 -9.20 18.67 2.50
C ALA A 123 -8.98 19.31 1.13
N LEU A 124 -7.73 19.29 0.66
CA LEU A 124 -7.38 19.84 -0.66
C LEU A 124 -8.02 19.00 -1.79
N GLN A 125 -8.07 17.69 -1.67
CA GLN A 125 -8.78 16.83 -2.64
C GLN A 125 -10.29 17.11 -2.67
N LYS A 126 -10.93 17.30 -1.51
CA LYS A 126 -12.35 17.71 -1.45
C LYS A 126 -12.58 19.11 -2.03
N MET A 127 -11.62 20.02 -1.91
CA MET A 127 -11.70 21.34 -2.54
C MET A 127 -11.59 21.22 -4.07
N LEU A 128 -10.75 20.34 -4.60
CA LEU A 128 -10.69 20.08 -6.03
C LEU A 128 -12.02 19.59 -6.59
N SER A 129 -12.70 18.68 -5.92
CA SER A 129 -13.97 18.14 -6.37
C SER A 129 -15.12 19.16 -6.35
N LYS A 130 -15.13 20.06 -5.37
CA LYS A 130 -16.12 21.14 -5.29
C LYS A 130 -15.98 22.18 -6.40
N ASN A 131 -14.77 22.44 -6.87
CA ASN A 131 -14.46 23.46 -7.86
C ASN A 131 -14.38 22.95 -9.31
N GLN A 132 -14.82 21.72 -9.58
CA GLN A 132 -14.77 21.10 -10.92
C GLN A 132 -15.50 21.90 -12.00
N PHE A 133 -16.57 22.65 -11.67
CA PHE A 133 -17.31 23.47 -12.64
C PHE A 133 -16.53 24.73 -13.06
N ALA A 134 -15.72 25.30 -12.16
CA ALA A 134 -14.89 26.46 -12.47
C ALA A 134 -13.60 26.09 -13.23
N TYR A 135 -13.08 24.89 -12.96
CA TYR A 135 -11.84 24.38 -13.54
C TYR A 135 -12.04 22.93 -13.97
N PRO A 136 -12.36 22.64 -15.25
CA PRO A 136 -12.38 21.28 -15.76
C PRO A 136 -11.05 20.56 -15.45
N GLY A 137 -11.11 19.44 -14.71
CA GLY A 137 -9.92 18.76 -14.20
C GLY A 137 -9.39 19.27 -12.85
N GLY A 138 -10.11 20.23 -12.18
CA GLY A 138 -9.78 20.76 -10.86
C GLY A 138 -8.81 21.94 -10.88
N ASP A 139 -8.76 22.67 -9.77
CA ASP A 139 -7.95 23.88 -9.61
C ASP A 139 -6.45 23.61 -9.78
N PRO A 140 -5.74 24.27 -10.73
CA PRO A 140 -4.33 24.02 -11.01
C PRO A 140 -3.41 24.29 -9.82
N ALA A 141 -3.70 25.32 -9.01
CA ALA A 141 -2.88 25.67 -7.85
C ALA A 141 -3.02 24.63 -6.73
N ILE A 142 -4.25 24.17 -6.45
CA ILE A 142 -4.48 23.13 -5.45
C ILE A 142 -3.82 21.80 -5.89
N ARG A 143 -3.93 21.45 -7.18
CA ARG A 143 -3.22 20.28 -7.73
C ARG A 143 -1.71 20.42 -7.59
N ALA A 144 -1.16 21.59 -7.89
CA ALA A 144 0.25 21.87 -7.73
C ALA A 144 0.71 21.69 -6.27
N ILE A 145 -0.06 22.16 -5.29
CA ILE A 145 0.26 21.95 -3.87
C ILE A 145 0.23 20.48 -3.46
N LEU A 146 -0.77 19.73 -3.91
CA LEU A 146 -0.83 18.28 -3.67
C LEU A 146 0.40 17.58 -4.26
N LYS A 147 0.78 17.94 -5.48
CA LYS A 147 1.97 17.40 -6.15
C LYS A 147 3.26 17.76 -5.42
N ILE A 148 3.42 18.99 -4.96
CA ILE A 148 4.56 19.43 -4.16
C ILE A 148 4.68 18.59 -2.87
N ARG A 149 3.56 18.31 -2.21
CA ARG A 149 3.55 17.50 -0.97
C ARG A 149 3.90 16.04 -1.24
N GLU A 150 3.40 15.45 -2.32
CA GLU A 150 3.79 14.12 -2.76
C GLU A 150 5.31 14.05 -3.00
N LEU A 151 5.83 14.99 -3.78
CA LEU A 151 7.26 15.11 -4.09
C LEU A 151 8.10 15.35 -2.84
N GLY A 152 7.64 16.23 -1.94
CA GLY A 152 8.29 16.52 -0.67
C GLY A 152 8.40 15.29 0.23
N LYS A 153 7.33 14.49 0.33
CA LYS A 153 7.32 13.23 1.07
C LYS A 153 8.29 12.22 0.45
N LEU A 154 8.27 12.06 -0.88
CA LEU A 154 9.22 11.19 -1.57
C LEU A 154 10.66 11.63 -1.31
N TYR A 155 10.94 12.92 -1.48
CA TYR A 155 12.27 13.48 -1.29
C TYR A 155 12.79 13.25 0.14
N SER A 156 12.01 13.66 1.15
CA SER A 156 12.43 13.62 2.55
C SER A 156 12.50 12.20 3.11
N SER A 157 11.54 11.34 2.74
CA SER A 157 11.42 10.00 3.33
C SER A 157 12.28 8.96 2.64
N TYR A 158 12.54 9.11 1.34
CA TYR A 158 13.17 8.07 0.53
C TYR A 158 14.40 8.53 -0.23
N LEU A 159 14.31 9.57 -1.05
CA LEU A 159 15.46 10.02 -1.86
C LEU A 159 16.59 10.59 -1.01
N ASN A 160 16.25 11.25 0.10
CA ASN A 160 17.24 11.82 1.05
C ASN A 160 17.51 10.90 2.25
N ALA A 161 17.04 9.65 2.22
CA ALA A 161 17.34 8.68 3.25
C ALA A 161 18.86 8.42 3.30
N ARG A 162 19.40 8.32 4.53
CA ARG A 162 20.80 7.93 4.73
C ARG A 162 20.98 6.47 4.33
N LEU A 163 21.90 6.20 3.42
CA LEU A 163 22.21 4.84 2.95
C LEU A 163 23.44 4.29 3.67
N LEU A 164 23.45 2.99 3.91
CA LEU A 164 24.64 2.30 4.44
C LEU A 164 25.53 1.90 3.25
N SER A 165 26.79 2.32 3.27
CA SER A 165 27.80 1.84 2.33
C SER A 165 28.42 0.55 2.83
N ARG A 166 28.39 -0.51 1.99
CA ARG A 166 29.00 -1.82 2.27
C ARG A 166 29.38 -2.49 0.95
N ASP A 167 30.59 -3.02 0.87
CA ASP A 167 31.10 -3.76 -0.30
C ASP A 167 30.92 -2.96 -1.61
N SER A 168 31.29 -1.68 -1.60
CA SER A 168 31.14 -0.73 -2.72
C SER A 168 29.71 -0.48 -3.18
N ASN A 169 28.70 -0.98 -2.45
CA ASN A 169 27.29 -0.76 -2.71
C ASN A 169 26.64 0.08 -1.61
N ALA A 170 25.53 0.74 -1.96
CA ALA A 170 24.70 1.49 -1.02
C ALA A 170 23.43 0.70 -0.71
N PHE A 171 23.01 0.67 0.56
CA PHE A 171 21.86 -0.09 1.02
C PHE A 171 20.86 0.79 1.76
N PHE A 172 19.59 0.61 1.42
CA PHE A 172 18.45 1.14 2.15
C PHE A 172 18.03 0.14 3.22
N LEU A 173 18.21 0.49 4.49
CA LEU A 173 17.88 -0.37 5.63
C LEU A 173 16.50 -0.06 6.19
N SER A 174 15.92 -1.01 6.90
CA SER A 174 14.68 -0.83 7.67
C SER A 174 14.76 -1.57 8.99
N ASN A 175 14.04 -1.10 9.97
CA ASN A 175 13.81 -1.86 11.20
C ASN A 175 12.40 -2.42 11.17
N TYR A 176 12.26 -3.74 11.27
CA TYR A 176 10.98 -4.41 11.36
C TYR A 176 10.59 -4.63 12.83
N ASN A 177 9.32 -4.39 13.13
CA ASN A 177 8.70 -4.71 14.41
C ASN A 177 7.68 -5.83 14.19
N VAL A 178 7.94 -7.00 14.74
CA VAL A 178 7.07 -8.19 14.58
C VAL A 178 5.76 -8.05 15.33
N ALA A 179 5.73 -7.25 16.41
CA ALA A 179 4.55 -6.93 17.20
C ALA A 179 4.03 -5.51 16.92
N GLY A 180 4.29 -4.97 15.72
CA GLY A 180 4.07 -3.55 15.40
C GLY A 180 2.64 -3.16 15.11
N THR A 181 1.73 -4.11 14.94
CA THR A 181 0.31 -3.86 14.65
C THR A 181 -0.61 -4.72 15.51
N LEU A 182 -1.82 -4.25 15.72
CA LEU A 182 -2.84 -4.99 16.47
C LEU A 182 -3.32 -6.27 15.78
N THR A 183 -3.06 -6.41 14.49
CA THR A 183 -3.38 -7.61 13.71
C THR A 183 -2.21 -8.59 13.60
N GLY A 184 -1.11 -8.38 14.32
CA GLY A 184 0.08 -9.23 14.20
C GLY A 184 0.84 -9.10 12.87
N ARG A 185 0.44 -8.18 11.98
CA ARG A 185 1.24 -7.80 10.82
C ARG A 185 2.52 -7.10 11.28
N ARG A 186 3.60 -7.34 10.61
CA ARG A 186 4.86 -6.65 10.85
C ARG A 186 4.71 -5.20 10.39
N SER A 187 5.35 -4.30 11.10
CA SER A 187 5.51 -2.92 10.65
C SER A 187 6.98 -2.63 10.43
N SER A 188 7.28 -1.76 9.47
CA SER A 188 8.66 -1.31 9.29
C SER A 188 8.78 0.19 9.54
N ARG A 189 9.97 0.60 9.95
CA ARG A 189 10.31 1.99 10.24
C ARG A 189 11.78 2.24 9.89
N ARG A 190 12.20 3.49 10.07
CA ARG A 190 13.61 3.87 9.93
C ARG A 190 14.48 2.98 10.81
N HIS A 191 15.61 2.53 10.26
CA HIS A 191 16.56 1.68 10.95
C HIS A 191 17.11 2.36 12.21
N THR A 192 17.42 1.58 13.25
CA THR A 192 17.85 2.07 14.58
C THR A 192 19.04 3.01 14.51
N PHE A 193 20.00 2.77 13.60
CA PHE A 193 21.16 3.63 13.38
C PHE A 193 20.92 4.77 12.39
N GLY A 194 19.65 5.09 12.10
CA GLY A 194 19.26 6.23 11.28
C GLY A 194 19.39 6.03 9.77
N PHE A 195 19.67 4.82 9.28
CA PHE A 195 19.68 4.49 7.86
C PHE A 195 18.28 4.22 7.32
N GLY A 196 18.10 4.39 6.01
CA GLY A 196 16.88 4.06 5.28
C GLY A 196 15.60 4.66 5.88
N ASN A 197 14.48 3.94 5.73
CA ASN A 197 13.17 4.32 6.28
C ASN A 197 12.22 3.09 6.23
N ASN A 198 10.90 3.31 6.26
CA ASN A 198 9.88 2.27 6.14
C ASN A 198 9.88 1.64 4.73
N ALA A 199 10.40 0.40 4.61
CA ALA A 199 10.47 -0.31 3.33
C ALA A 199 9.12 -0.91 2.90
N GLN A 200 8.14 -1.09 3.80
CA GLN A 200 6.81 -1.60 3.45
C GLN A 200 5.93 -0.56 2.75
N ASN A 201 6.25 0.73 2.91
CA ASN A 201 5.46 1.84 2.39
C ASN A 201 6.12 2.56 1.19
N PHE A 202 6.93 1.85 0.40
CA PHE A 202 7.43 2.44 -0.85
C PHE A 202 6.25 2.88 -1.73
N PRO A 203 6.30 4.08 -2.30
CA PRO A 203 5.23 4.56 -3.17
C PRO A 203 5.05 3.63 -4.38
N LYS A 204 3.79 3.42 -4.82
CA LYS A 204 3.47 2.42 -5.86
C LYS A 204 2.78 3.01 -7.11
N HIS A 205 2.07 4.13 -7.01
CA HIS A 205 1.05 4.51 -7.97
C HIS A 205 1.23 5.92 -8.57
N SER A 206 2.44 6.32 -8.91
CA SER A 206 2.68 7.56 -9.65
C SER A 206 3.97 7.47 -10.45
N ASP A 207 4.15 8.36 -11.42
CA ASP A 207 5.40 8.45 -12.19
C ASP A 207 6.61 8.69 -11.28
N VAL A 208 6.40 9.49 -10.25
CA VAL A 208 7.41 9.79 -9.22
C VAL A 208 7.74 8.54 -8.40
N ALA A 209 6.74 7.73 -8.08
CA ALA A 209 6.92 6.44 -7.44
C ALA A 209 7.73 5.48 -8.32
N SER A 210 7.38 5.40 -9.60
CA SER A 210 8.07 4.57 -10.59
C SER A 210 9.55 4.94 -10.71
N MET A 211 9.87 6.23 -10.71
CA MET A 211 11.25 6.73 -10.73
C MET A 211 12.03 6.25 -9.50
N TYR A 212 11.47 6.37 -8.29
CA TYR A 212 12.13 5.89 -7.07
C TYR A 212 12.28 4.36 -7.05
N ARG A 213 11.26 3.62 -7.48
CA ARG A 213 11.31 2.15 -7.53
C ARG A 213 12.41 1.62 -8.45
N ARG A 214 12.76 2.34 -9.51
CA ARG A 214 13.92 2.04 -10.35
C ARG A 214 15.28 2.28 -9.67
N CYS A 215 15.32 3.07 -8.58
CA CYS A 215 16.53 3.24 -7.80
C CYS A 215 16.83 2.06 -6.88
N LEU A 216 15.81 1.25 -6.53
CA LEU A 216 15.94 0.07 -5.69
C LEU A 216 16.31 -1.12 -6.59
N VAL A 217 17.55 -1.57 -6.52
CA VAL A 217 18.12 -2.56 -7.45
C VAL A 217 18.61 -3.81 -6.71
N SER A 218 18.67 -4.93 -7.43
CA SER A 218 19.38 -6.11 -6.96
C SER A 218 20.87 -5.84 -6.85
N ARG A 219 21.58 -6.60 -6.03
CA ARG A 219 23.06 -6.53 -5.97
C ARG A 219 23.66 -6.92 -7.33
N PRO A 220 24.88 -6.43 -7.66
CA PRO A 220 25.59 -6.88 -8.85
C PRO A 220 25.67 -8.41 -8.95
N GLY A 221 25.33 -8.96 -10.09
CA GLY A 221 25.27 -10.41 -10.33
C GLY A 221 24.02 -11.10 -9.77
N ASN A 222 23.06 -10.34 -9.27
CA ASN A 222 21.80 -10.86 -8.70
C ASN A 222 20.59 -10.31 -9.44
N ILE A 223 19.45 -10.97 -9.19
CA ILE A 223 18.11 -10.59 -9.65
C ILE A 223 17.14 -10.66 -8.46
N PHE A 224 16.14 -9.82 -8.45
CA PHE A 224 15.04 -9.96 -7.48
C PHE A 224 14.10 -11.08 -7.91
N LEU A 225 13.76 -11.94 -6.95
CA LEU A 225 12.62 -12.84 -6.98
C LEU A 225 11.57 -12.29 -6.00
N MET A 226 10.52 -11.71 -6.54
CA MET A 226 9.42 -11.09 -5.80
C MET A 226 8.24 -12.05 -5.79
N VAL A 227 7.65 -12.25 -4.63
CA VAL A 227 6.53 -13.18 -4.45
C VAL A 227 5.44 -12.50 -3.66
N ASP A 228 4.19 -12.68 -4.08
CA ASP A 228 3.00 -12.08 -3.48
C ASP A 228 1.89 -13.12 -3.32
N GLN A 229 1.11 -13.06 -2.25
CA GLN A 229 -0.04 -13.93 -2.03
C GLN A 229 -1.25 -13.41 -2.82
N ILE A 230 -1.79 -14.24 -3.72
CA ILE A 230 -2.90 -13.84 -4.61
C ILE A 230 -4.19 -13.69 -3.81
N SER A 231 -4.79 -12.49 -3.85
CA SER A 231 -6.06 -12.18 -3.18
C SER A 231 -6.05 -12.57 -1.69
N ALA A 232 -4.92 -12.34 -1.01
CA ALA A 232 -4.58 -12.87 0.29
C ALA A 232 -5.70 -12.79 1.33
N GLU A 233 -6.36 -11.64 1.46
CA GLU A 233 -7.43 -11.41 2.45
C GLU A 233 -8.80 -11.97 2.00
N ASP A 234 -9.02 -12.18 0.70
CA ASP A 234 -10.29 -12.72 0.20
C ASP A 234 -10.47 -14.20 0.58
N TRP A 235 -9.39 -14.98 0.70
CA TRP A 235 -9.46 -16.37 1.12
C TRP A 235 -9.99 -16.54 2.55
N PRO A 236 -9.39 -15.90 3.57
CA PRO A 236 -9.91 -15.96 4.92
C PRO A 236 -11.33 -15.43 5.04
N VAL A 237 -11.66 -14.31 4.39
CA VAL A 237 -13.01 -13.73 4.45
C VAL A 237 -14.02 -14.68 3.83
N SER A 238 -13.71 -15.31 2.69
CA SER A 238 -14.61 -16.28 2.05
C SER A 238 -14.81 -17.54 2.87
N ALA A 239 -13.77 -18.02 3.57
CA ALA A 239 -13.88 -19.15 4.48
C ALA A 239 -14.72 -18.80 5.73
N LEU A 240 -14.45 -17.65 6.36
CA LEU A 240 -15.18 -17.18 7.55
C LEU A 240 -16.66 -16.87 7.26
N SER A 241 -16.97 -16.44 6.02
CA SER A 241 -18.35 -16.18 5.59
C SER A 241 -19.04 -17.41 5.00
N GLU A 242 -18.39 -18.57 4.96
CA GLU A 242 -18.91 -19.80 4.37
C GLU A 242 -19.35 -19.62 2.90
N ASN A 243 -18.72 -18.68 2.21
CA ASN A 243 -19.07 -18.38 0.82
C ASN A 243 -18.37 -19.36 -0.13
N HIS A 244 -18.98 -20.55 -0.31
CA HIS A 244 -18.46 -21.61 -1.17
C HIS A 244 -18.33 -21.18 -2.63
N GLN A 245 -19.24 -20.31 -3.13
CA GLN A 245 -19.13 -19.78 -4.49
C GLN A 245 -17.87 -18.92 -4.64
N ALA A 246 -17.60 -18.04 -3.67
CA ALA A 246 -16.39 -17.22 -3.66
C ALA A 246 -15.11 -18.08 -3.57
N LEU A 247 -15.11 -19.13 -2.77
CA LEU A 247 -13.99 -20.08 -2.68
C LEU A 247 -13.78 -20.83 -3.99
N LYS A 248 -14.86 -21.20 -4.69
CA LYS A 248 -14.77 -21.81 -6.02
C LYS A 248 -14.15 -20.84 -7.03
N GLU A 249 -14.60 -19.58 -7.06
CA GLU A 249 -14.03 -18.53 -7.93
C GLU A 249 -12.56 -18.25 -7.64
N LEU A 250 -12.14 -18.28 -6.36
CA LEU A 250 -10.75 -18.11 -5.97
C LEU A 250 -9.84 -19.29 -6.35
N ARG A 251 -10.41 -20.50 -6.49
CA ARG A 251 -9.69 -21.71 -6.93
C ARG A 251 -9.63 -21.87 -8.44
N ASP A 252 -10.44 -21.11 -9.17
CA ASP A 252 -10.52 -21.17 -10.62
C ASP A 252 -9.37 -20.38 -11.25
N ASP A 253 -8.28 -21.06 -11.57
CA ASP A 253 -7.11 -20.50 -12.24
C ASP A 253 -7.34 -20.26 -13.75
N THR A 254 -8.43 -20.76 -14.30
CA THR A 254 -8.84 -20.55 -15.70
C THR A 254 -9.63 -19.25 -15.89
N ASP A 255 -10.09 -18.62 -14.79
CA ASP A 255 -10.86 -17.37 -14.85
C ASP A 255 -9.99 -16.17 -15.25
N VAL A 256 -10.02 -15.84 -16.54
CA VAL A 256 -9.26 -14.72 -17.11
C VAL A 256 -9.69 -13.34 -16.61
N TYR A 257 -10.89 -13.21 -16.07
CA TYR A 257 -11.41 -11.94 -15.54
C TYR A 257 -11.10 -11.74 -14.06
N GLY A 258 -11.15 -12.80 -13.27
CA GLY A 258 -10.96 -12.78 -11.83
C GLY A 258 -12.13 -12.18 -11.06
N ARG A 259 -12.21 -12.51 -9.78
CA ARG A 259 -13.32 -12.20 -8.88
C ARG A 259 -13.69 -10.71 -8.78
N HIS A 260 -12.69 -9.80 -8.74
CA HIS A 260 -12.97 -8.37 -8.66
C HIS A 260 -13.65 -7.82 -9.92
N THR A 261 -13.33 -8.36 -11.09
CA THR A 261 -13.99 -8.00 -12.34
C THR A 261 -15.43 -8.53 -12.38
N ARG A 262 -15.66 -9.77 -11.96
CA ARG A 262 -17.01 -10.33 -11.85
C ARG A 262 -17.89 -9.48 -10.92
N LEU A 263 -17.38 -9.12 -9.76
CA LEU A 263 -18.09 -8.22 -8.85
C LEU A 263 -18.37 -6.86 -9.51
N ALA A 264 -17.39 -6.26 -10.18
CA ALA A 264 -17.58 -4.98 -10.86
C ALA A 264 -18.67 -5.09 -11.96
N SER A 265 -18.64 -6.15 -12.75
CA SER A 265 -19.69 -6.45 -13.74
C SER A 265 -21.10 -6.42 -13.10
N VAL A 266 -21.25 -7.08 -11.96
CA VAL A 266 -22.56 -7.15 -11.24
C VAL A 266 -22.96 -5.79 -10.67
N ILE A 267 -22.09 -5.10 -9.93
CA ILE A 267 -22.47 -3.86 -9.24
C ILE A 267 -22.68 -2.68 -10.19
N PHE A 268 -22.01 -2.68 -11.36
CA PHE A 268 -22.17 -1.64 -12.38
C PHE A 268 -23.13 -2.05 -13.51
N GLY A 269 -23.59 -3.31 -13.56
CA GLY A 269 -24.48 -3.81 -14.58
C GLY A 269 -23.83 -3.88 -15.98
N ILE A 270 -22.51 -4.06 -16.04
CA ILE A 270 -21.74 -4.14 -17.29
C ILE A 270 -21.42 -5.61 -17.57
N PRO A 271 -21.87 -6.19 -18.69
CA PRO A 271 -21.54 -7.57 -19.04
C PRO A 271 -20.03 -7.81 -19.12
N LEU A 272 -19.55 -8.97 -18.66
CA LEU A 272 -18.13 -9.30 -18.68
C LEU A 272 -17.48 -9.19 -20.07
N ASN A 273 -18.22 -9.63 -21.10
CA ASN A 273 -17.78 -9.57 -22.50
C ASN A 273 -17.82 -8.17 -23.13
N ALA A 274 -18.32 -7.15 -22.42
CA ALA A 274 -18.30 -5.77 -22.88
C ALA A 274 -16.88 -5.17 -22.95
N LYS A 275 -15.95 -5.78 -22.23
CA LYS A 275 -14.52 -5.37 -22.18
C LYS A 275 -13.64 -6.63 -22.22
N THR A 276 -12.48 -6.53 -22.85
CA THR A 276 -11.45 -7.57 -22.74
C THR A 276 -10.92 -7.68 -21.30
N PRO A 277 -10.28 -8.80 -20.90
CA PRO A 277 -9.69 -8.92 -19.58
C PRO A 277 -8.68 -7.80 -19.23
N ASN A 278 -7.92 -7.32 -20.21
CA ASN A 278 -6.97 -6.22 -20.02
C ASN A 278 -7.69 -4.89 -19.81
N GLU A 279 -8.69 -4.56 -20.62
CA GLU A 279 -9.50 -3.34 -20.45
C GLU A 279 -10.21 -3.33 -19.09
N TRP A 280 -10.74 -4.48 -18.65
CA TRP A 280 -11.29 -4.60 -17.31
C TRP A 280 -10.25 -4.32 -16.24
N LYS A 281 -9.04 -4.86 -16.40
CA LYS A 281 -7.94 -4.72 -15.44
C LYS A 281 -7.56 -3.27 -15.17
N GLU A 282 -7.68 -2.42 -16.18
CA GLU A 282 -7.39 -0.99 -16.16
C GLU A 282 -8.63 -0.13 -15.86
N SER A 283 -9.81 -0.73 -15.81
CA SER A 283 -11.07 0.01 -15.67
C SER A 283 -11.29 0.55 -14.25
N MET A 284 -11.95 1.70 -14.19
CA MET A 284 -12.40 2.32 -12.95
C MET A 284 -13.38 1.44 -12.20
N GLU A 285 -14.27 0.76 -12.93
CA GLU A 285 -15.31 -0.08 -12.34
C GLU A 285 -14.68 -1.25 -11.57
N ARG A 286 -13.66 -1.90 -12.14
CA ARG A 286 -12.95 -2.97 -11.45
C ARG A 286 -12.19 -2.46 -10.22
N TYR A 287 -11.56 -1.30 -10.36
CA TYR A 287 -10.88 -0.64 -9.24
C TYR A 287 -11.87 -0.36 -8.09
N LEU A 288 -13.00 0.26 -8.39
CA LEU A 288 -14.06 0.55 -7.41
C LEU A 288 -14.67 -0.74 -6.84
N GLY A 289 -14.89 -1.76 -7.66
CA GLY A 289 -15.38 -3.08 -7.23
C GLY A 289 -14.45 -3.69 -6.18
N LYS A 290 -13.13 -3.68 -6.43
CA LYS A 290 -12.11 -4.15 -5.48
C LYS A 290 -12.14 -3.34 -4.17
N LYS A 291 -12.16 -2.00 -4.26
CA LYS A 291 -12.18 -1.12 -3.09
C LYS A 291 -13.45 -1.27 -2.27
N THR A 292 -14.62 -1.34 -2.92
CA THR A 292 -15.90 -1.50 -2.24
C THR A 292 -15.99 -2.87 -1.54
N ARG A 293 -15.50 -3.94 -2.18
CA ARG A 293 -15.44 -5.25 -1.55
C ARG A 293 -14.60 -5.23 -0.29
N HIS A 294 -13.39 -4.70 -0.39
CA HIS A 294 -12.49 -4.58 0.77
C HIS A 294 -13.12 -3.74 1.88
N ALA A 295 -13.78 -2.63 1.54
CA ALA A 295 -14.53 -1.81 2.48
C ALA A 295 -15.69 -2.58 3.15
N SER A 296 -16.46 -3.36 2.37
CA SER A 296 -17.56 -4.17 2.86
C SER A 296 -17.10 -5.32 3.78
N ASN A 297 -15.97 -5.95 3.46
CA ASN A 297 -15.40 -7.02 4.28
C ASN A 297 -15.14 -6.59 5.73
N TYR A 298 -14.84 -5.31 5.97
CA TYR A 298 -14.49 -4.75 7.28
C TYR A 298 -15.47 -3.69 7.79
N ASP A 299 -16.71 -3.69 7.29
CA ASP A 299 -17.78 -2.77 7.70
C ASP A 299 -17.37 -1.29 7.63
N MET A 300 -16.63 -0.90 6.58
CA MET A 300 -16.30 0.50 6.36
C MET A 300 -17.57 1.28 6.03
N LYS A 301 -17.78 2.40 6.70
CA LYS A 301 -18.95 3.28 6.43
C LYS A 301 -18.71 4.14 5.19
N ALA A 302 -19.80 4.53 4.53
CA ALA A 302 -19.81 5.26 3.27
C ALA A 302 -18.99 6.55 3.31
N GLY A 303 -19.11 7.34 4.37
CA GLY A 303 -18.33 8.58 4.53
C GLY A 303 -16.81 8.31 4.58
N ARG A 304 -16.38 7.24 5.27
CA ARG A 304 -14.96 6.85 5.31
C ARG A 304 -14.46 6.33 3.95
N MET A 305 -15.31 5.62 3.21
CA MET A 305 -15.00 5.19 1.84
C MET A 305 -14.88 6.37 0.89
N SER A 306 -15.80 7.34 0.97
CA SER A 306 -15.72 8.60 0.22
C SER A 306 -14.42 9.36 0.50
N ASP A 307 -14.03 9.48 1.78
CA ASP A 307 -12.75 10.09 2.17
C ASP A 307 -11.54 9.35 1.61
N ALA A 308 -11.55 8.02 1.64
CA ALA A 308 -10.46 7.20 1.08
C ALA A 308 -10.34 7.34 -0.44
N LEU A 309 -11.45 7.35 -1.16
CA LEU A 309 -11.48 7.58 -2.60
C LEU A 309 -11.03 9.01 -2.96
N ALA A 310 -11.44 10.01 -2.17
CA ALA A 310 -10.99 11.39 -2.36
C ALA A 310 -9.47 11.55 -2.18
N GLN A 311 -8.85 10.85 -1.23
CA GLN A 311 -7.38 10.83 -1.06
C GLN A 311 -6.66 10.25 -2.29
N GLU A 312 -7.32 9.37 -3.04
CA GLU A 312 -6.80 8.79 -4.27
C GLU A 312 -7.17 9.61 -5.53
N GLY A 313 -7.79 10.79 -5.35
CA GLY A 313 -8.14 11.69 -6.43
C GLY A 313 -9.50 11.43 -7.06
N PHE A 314 -10.34 10.55 -6.50
CA PHE A 314 -11.67 10.24 -7.01
C PHE A 314 -12.76 10.98 -6.25
N SER A 315 -13.72 11.54 -6.98
CA SER A 315 -14.84 12.29 -6.41
C SER A 315 -16.10 11.41 -6.36
N PHE A 316 -16.32 10.78 -5.21
CA PHE A 316 -17.54 10.02 -4.91
C PHE A 316 -18.21 10.58 -3.67
N SER A 317 -19.51 10.89 -3.77
CA SER A 317 -20.27 11.31 -2.60
C SER A 317 -20.46 10.17 -1.60
N GLU A 318 -20.80 10.51 -0.37
CA GLU A 318 -21.18 9.49 0.63
C GLU A 318 -22.39 8.67 0.16
N SER A 319 -23.33 9.29 -0.57
CA SER A 319 -24.48 8.60 -1.17
C SER A 319 -24.05 7.56 -2.19
N ASP A 320 -23.12 7.91 -3.10
CA ASP A 320 -22.58 6.98 -4.10
C ASP A 320 -21.89 5.81 -3.44
N CYS A 321 -21.03 6.08 -2.44
CA CYS A 321 -20.35 5.06 -1.67
C CYS A 321 -21.33 4.13 -0.94
N ASN A 322 -22.42 4.69 -0.36
CA ASN A 322 -23.43 3.90 0.31
C ASN A 322 -24.20 3.00 -0.68
N MET A 323 -24.49 3.49 -1.89
CA MET A 323 -25.09 2.69 -2.94
C MET A 323 -24.18 1.52 -3.35
N LEU A 324 -22.90 1.78 -3.56
CA LEU A 324 -21.93 0.72 -3.90
C LEU A 324 -21.80 -0.32 -2.79
N LEU A 325 -21.69 0.10 -1.53
CA LEU A 325 -21.63 -0.81 -0.38
C LEU A 325 -22.88 -1.68 -0.26
N LYS A 326 -24.08 -1.11 -0.46
CA LYS A 326 -25.35 -1.86 -0.47
C LYS A 326 -25.38 -2.90 -1.59
N LYS A 327 -24.92 -2.56 -2.80
CA LYS A 327 -24.86 -3.53 -3.92
C LYS A 327 -23.92 -4.70 -3.61
N VAL A 328 -22.75 -4.43 -3.02
CA VAL A 328 -21.81 -5.49 -2.62
C VAL A 328 -22.41 -6.36 -1.52
N ALA A 329 -23.04 -5.75 -0.50
CA ALA A 329 -23.68 -6.49 0.59
C ALA A 329 -24.87 -7.35 0.10
N ALA A 330 -25.62 -6.89 -0.91
CA ALA A 330 -26.67 -7.66 -1.54
C ALA A 330 -26.13 -8.82 -2.39
N HIS A 331 -24.99 -8.63 -3.06
CA HIS A 331 -24.33 -9.67 -3.84
C HIS A 331 -23.69 -10.75 -2.95
N ASP A 332 -23.10 -10.35 -1.82
CA ASP A 332 -22.46 -11.26 -0.87
C ASP A 332 -22.93 -10.98 0.57
N PRO A 333 -24.17 -11.38 0.92
CA PRO A 333 -24.72 -11.13 2.25
C PRO A 333 -24.09 -11.99 3.33
N SER A 334 -23.38 -13.04 2.98
CA SER A 334 -22.76 -13.99 3.93
C SER A 334 -21.68 -13.33 4.78
N VAL A 335 -20.97 -12.33 4.24
CA VAL A 335 -19.96 -11.57 5.00
C VAL A 335 -20.59 -10.95 6.25
N GLN A 336 -21.75 -10.31 6.12
CA GLN A 336 -22.41 -9.69 7.28
C GLN A 336 -23.17 -10.70 8.16
N LYS A 337 -23.88 -11.63 7.52
CA LYS A 337 -24.78 -12.57 8.21
C LYS A 337 -24.04 -13.71 8.93
N ILE A 338 -22.91 -14.15 8.40
CA ILE A 338 -22.14 -15.27 8.95
C ILE A 338 -20.85 -14.75 9.59
N PHE A 339 -19.94 -14.13 8.81
CA PHE A 339 -18.63 -13.74 9.33
C PHE A 339 -18.72 -12.66 10.39
N HIS A 340 -19.38 -11.52 10.11
CA HIS A 340 -19.49 -10.45 11.11
C HIS A 340 -20.29 -10.90 12.33
N GLN A 341 -21.33 -11.74 12.14
CA GLN A 341 -22.11 -12.28 13.25
C GLN A 341 -21.26 -13.22 14.12
N TYR A 342 -20.49 -14.13 13.50
CA TYR A 342 -19.54 -14.98 14.21
C TYR A 342 -18.59 -14.17 15.11
N VAL A 343 -18.01 -13.10 14.56
CA VAL A 343 -17.08 -12.22 15.31
C VAL A 343 -17.80 -11.58 16.51
N LYS A 344 -19.02 -11.06 16.30
CA LYS A 344 -19.82 -10.45 17.38
C LYS A 344 -20.15 -11.45 18.49
N ASP A 345 -20.62 -12.64 18.12
CA ASP A 345 -21.03 -13.68 19.06
C ASP A 345 -19.83 -14.20 19.86
N THR A 346 -18.68 -14.37 19.19
CA THR A 346 -17.44 -14.82 19.84
C THR A 346 -16.96 -13.79 20.86
N ILE A 347 -16.86 -12.52 20.46
CA ILE A 347 -16.41 -11.45 21.35
C ILE A 347 -17.39 -11.26 22.52
N SER A 348 -18.69 -11.36 22.28
CA SER A 348 -19.70 -11.24 23.35
C SER A 348 -19.58 -12.32 24.41
N LYS A 349 -19.09 -13.51 24.03
CA LYS A 349 -18.94 -14.65 24.94
C LYS A 349 -17.57 -14.69 25.62
N THR A 350 -16.52 -14.39 24.87
CA THR A 350 -15.14 -14.66 25.30
C THR A 350 -14.27 -13.42 25.42
N HIS A 351 -14.71 -12.28 24.89
CA HIS A 351 -13.92 -11.07 24.71
C HIS A 351 -12.60 -11.29 23.92
N MET A 352 -12.51 -12.39 23.18
CA MET A 352 -11.27 -12.79 22.49
C MET A 352 -11.58 -13.37 21.11
N LEU A 353 -10.67 -13.14 20.16
CA LEU A 353 -10.64 -13.83 18.88
C LEU A 353 -9.33 -14.60 18.74
N VAL A 354 -9.42 -15.78 18.13
CA VAL A 354 -8.28 -16.66 17.85
C VAL A 354 -8.20 -16.91 16.35
N THR A 355 -7.01 -16.78 15.77
CA THR A 355 -6.78 -17.10 14.35
C THR A 355 -6.60 -18.60 14.14
N PRO A 356 -6.67 -19.09 12.88
CA PRO A 356 -6.34 -20.48 12.56
C PRO A 356 -4.96 -20.93 13.04
N PHE A 357 -4.00 -20.01 13.15
CA PHE A 357 -2.66 -20.28 13.65
C PHE A 357 -2.51 -20.12 15.17
N GLY A 358 -3.61 -19.89 15.90
CA GLY A 358 -3.62 -19.77 17.35
C GLY A 358 -3.17 -18.41 17.88
N ARG A 359 -3.10 -17.36 17.04
CA ARG A 359 -2.87 -15.98 17.52
C ARG A 359 -4.13 -15.47 18.21
N GLU A 360 -3.97 -15.00 19.44
CA GLU A 360 -5.05 -14.51 20.28
C GLU A 360 -5.02 -12.99 20.38
N ARG A 361 -6.22 -12.37 20.43
CA ARG A 361 -6.37 -10.95 20.76
C ARG A 361 -7.64 -10.74 21.59
N GLN A 362 -7.50 -9.98 22.67
CA GLN A 362 -8.60 -9.51 23.51
C GLN A 362 -9.22 -8.22 22.97
N PHE A 363 -10.55 -8.12 23.10
CA PHE A 363 -11.38 -6.97 22.68
C PHE A 363 -12.24 -6.49 23.85
N LEU A 364 -11.59 -6.08 24.93
CA LEU A 364 -12.25 -5.76 26.21
C LEU A 364 -13.20 -4.56 26.14
N GLY A 365 -13.02 -3.66 25.18
CA GLY A 365 -13.88 -2.49 24.97
C GLY A 365 -15.10 -2.74 24.07
N ALA A 366 -15.31 -3.97 23.60
CA ALA A 366 -16.40 -4.29 22.70
C ALA A 366 -17.73 -4.37 23.46
N ARG A 367 -18.71 -3.56 23.07
CA ARG A 367 -20.08 -3.62 23.56
C ARG A 367 -20.96 -4.23 22.47
N PRO A 368 -21.60 -5.39 22.69
CA PRO A 368 -22.34 -6.13 21.65
C PRO A 368 -23.42 -5.32 20.93
N ASN A 369 -24.06 -4.39 21.65
CA ASN A 369 -25.15 -3.55 21.12
C ASN A 369 -24.67 -2.23 20.48
N ASP A 370 -23.36 -1.94 20.48
CA ASP A 370 -22.80 -0.74 19.86
C ASP A 370 -22.32 -1.05 18.44
N SER A 371 -23.26 -1.00 17.49
CA SER A 371 -23.00 -1.25 16.06
C SER A 371 -22.03 -0.24 15.43
N ASN A 372 -21.74 0.88 16.10
CA ASN A 372 -20.82 1.93 15.62
C ASN A 372 -19.44 1.86 16.27
N SER A 373 -19.21 0.92 17.18
CA SER A 373 -17.93 0.76 17.86
C SER A 373 -16.78 0.54 16.86
N SER A 374 -15.74 1.35 16.97
CA SER A 374 -14.50 1.17 16.19
C SER A 374 -13.85 -0.18 16.48
N VAL A 375 -14.11 -0.76 17.66
CA VAL A 375 -13.58 -2.05 18.09
C VAL A 375 -14.04 -3.19 17.20
N PHE A 376 -15.31 -3.21 16.76
CA PHE A 376 -15.79 -4.26 15.86
C PHE A 376 -15.14 -4.18 14.47
N LYS A 377 -14.84 -2.99 13.95
CA LYS A 377 -14.11 -2.85 12.68
C LYS A 377 -12.69 -3.43 12.76
N GLU A 378 -12.03 -3.22 13.90
CA GLU A 378 -10.73 -3.84 14.17
C GLU A 378 -10.86 -5.37 14.31
N ALA A 379 -11.94 -5.83 14.94
CA ALA A 379 -12.22 -7.24 15.13
C ALA A 379 -12.49 -7.99 13.82
N TYR A 380 -13.27 -7.39 12.90
CA TYR A 380 -13.48 -7.97 11.56
C TYR A 380 -12.19 -8.06 10.74
N ALA A 381 -11.30 -7.09 10.86
CA ALA A 381 -10.01 -7.13 10.19
C ALA A 381 -9.01 -8.11 10.84
N TYR A 382 -9.19 -8.43 12.13
CA TYR A 382 -8.19 -9.16 12.90
C TYR A 382 -7.89 -10.55 12.32
N ILE A 383 -8.90 -11.45 12.23
CA ILE A 383 -8.64 -12.83 11.79
C ILE A 383 -8.08 -12.88 10.37
N PRO A 384 -8.67 -12.22 9.34
CA PRO A 384 -8.14 -12.28 7.99
C PRO A 384 -6.71 -11.75 7.88
N GLN A 385 -6.45 -10.57 8.41
CA GLN A 385 -5.15 -9.91 8.30
C GLN A 385 -4.06 -10.62 9.08
N SER A 386 -4.39 -11.11 10.29
CA SER A 386 -3.45 -11.90 11.09
C SER A 386 -3.10 -13.22 10.42
N THR A 387 -4.10 -13.91 9.84
CA THR A 387 -3.89 -15.18 9.14
C THR A 387 -2.91 -15.01 7.96
N VAL A 388 -3.12 -13.98 7.13
CA VAL A 388 -2.21 -13.67 6.01
C VAL A 388 -0.82 -13.31 6.52
N GLY A 389 -0.74 -12.44 7.52
CA GLY A 389 0.54 -12.06 8.12
C GLY A 389 1.30 -13.24 8.71
N ASP A 390 0.64 -14.12 9.48
CA ASP A 390 1.29 -15.29 10.06
C ASP A 390 1.68 -16.31 9.01
N ASN A 391 0.88 -16.50 7.95
CA ASN A 391 1.28 -17.34 6.81
C ASN A 391 2.57 -16.82 6.16
N THR A 392 2.69 -15.50 5.94
CA THR A 392 3.94 -14.87 5.45
C THR A 392 5.09 -15.08 6.42
N GLY A 393 4.88 -14.87 7.73
CA GLY A 393 5.91 -15.05 8.75
C GLY A 393 6.44 -16.46 8.84
N MET A 394 5.55 -17.47 8.79
CA MET A 394 5.93 -18.87 8.77
C MET A 394 6.70 -19.23 7.50
N ALA A 395 6.31 -18.65 6.34
CA ALA A 395 7.05 -18.84 5.10
C ALA A 395 8.46 -18.22 5.19
N VAL A 396 8.60 -17.02 5.75
CA VAL A 396 9.90 -16.39 6.00
C VAL A 396 10.78 -17.26 6.87
N LEU A 397 10.28 -17.77 8.00
CA LEU A 397 11.06 -18.65 8.88
C LEU A 397 11.50 -19.94 8.18
N LYS A 398 10.61 -20.56 7.40
CA LYS A 398 10.96 -21.77 6.64
C LYS A 398 12.02 -21.49 5.58
N MET A 399 11.95 -20.35 4.91
CA MET A 399 12.98 -19.94 3.96
C MET A 399 14.30 -19.61 4.66
N GLU A 400 14.27 -18.89 5.79
CA GLU A 400 15.49 -18.49 6.52
C GLU A 400 16.20 -19.67 7.19
N SER A 401 15.53 -20.80 7.48
CA SER A 401 16.16 -22.00 8.02
C SER A 401 17.02 -22.78 7.02
N HIS A 402 16.91 -22.50 5.73
CA HIS A 402 17.58 -23.20 4.64
C HIS A 402 18.20 -22.20 3.66
N TYR A 403 19.18 -21.40 4.12
CA TYR A 403 19.75 -20.37 3.26
C TYR A 403 21.25 -20.48 3.08
N ASP A 404 21.68 -20.15 1.88
CA ASP A 404 23.04 -19.77 1.56
C ASP A 404 23.02 -18.26 1.24
N LEU A 405 23.57 -17.47 2.13
CA LEU A 405 23.63 -16.01 1.99
C LEU A 405 24.46 -15.53 0.80
N SER A 406 25.32 -16.38 0.24
CA SER A 406 26.06 -16.07 -0.98
C SER A 406 25.17 -16.09 -2.21
N GLU A 407 24.14 -16.94 -2.22
CA GLU A 407 23.24 -17.11 -3.36
C GLU A 407 21.92 -16.34 -3.22
N ARG A 408 21.40 -16.22 -2.00
CA ARG A 408 20.08 -15.66 -1.77
C ARG A 408 19.97 -14.90 -0.44
N ARG A 409 19.27 -13.75 -0.45
CA ARG A 409 18.91 -12.98 0.75
C ARG A 409 17.48 -12.50 0.65
N ILE A 410 16.66 -12.71 1.69
CA ILE A 410 15.41 -11.93 1.82
C ILE A 410 15.83 -10.52 2.20
N VAL A 411 15.32 -9.53 1.46
CA VAL A 411 15.67 -8.12 1.63
C VAL A 411 14.47 -7.24 1.97
N GLN A 412 13.25 -7.74 1.75
CA GLN A 412 12.02 -7.04 2.13
C GLN A 412 10.89 -8.03 2.39
N GLU A 413 10.01 -7.67 3.31
CA GLU A 413 8.67 -8.23 3.49
C GLU A 413 7.65 -7.11 3.42
N GLY A 414 6.55 -7.33 2.68
CA GLY A 414 5.50 -6.35 2.36
C GLY A 414 4.10 -6.76 2.86
N HIS A 415 3.98 -7.39 4.03
CA HIS A 415 2.78 -7.94 4.65
C HIS A 415 2.30 -9.27 4.07
N ASP A 416 2.07 -9.35 2.78
CA ASP A 416 1.65 -10.52 2.00
C ASP A 416 2.68 -10.89 0.92
N SER A 417 3.74 -10.11 0.81
CA SER A 417 4.78 -10.27 -0.21
C SER A 417 6.19 -10.34 0.39
N ILE A 418 7.09 -10.99 -0.34
CA ILE A 418 8.49 -11.15 0.03
C ILE A 418 9.36 -10.85 -1.18
N VAL A 419 10.42 -10.08 -0.98
CA VAL A 419 11.44 -9.83 -2.00
C VAL A 419 12.74 -10.51 -1.60
N GLN A 420 13.25 -11.35 -2.48
CA GLN A 420 14.54 -12.00 -2.36
C GLN A 420 15.49 -11.45 -3.41
N ASP A 421 16.73 -11.24 -3.01
CA ASP A 421 17.87 -10.91 -3.88
C ASP A 421 18.64 -12.21 -4.11
N VAL A 422 18.55 -12.77 -5.32
CA VAL A 422 18.99 -14.12 -5.69
C VAL A 422 20.04 -14.02 -6.79
N ARG A 423 21.03 -14.92 -6.81
CA ARG A 423 22.02 -14.99 -7.89
C ARG A 423 21.34 -15.11 -9.26
N ASP A 424 21.78 -14.30 -10.26
CA ASP A 424 21.17 -14.20 -11.58
C ASP A 424 21.59 -15.38 -12.48
N ASP A 425 21.09 -16.55 -12.14
CA ASP A 425 21.10 -17.71 -13.03
C ASP A 425 19.78 -18.47 -12.92
N THR A 426 19.33 -19.05 -14.02
CA THR A 426 18.03 -19.71 -14.13
C THR A 426 17.88 -20.84 -13.11
N GLU A 427 18.92 -21.63 -12.85
CA GLU A 427 18.83 -22.77 -11.93
C GLU A 427 18.70 -22.34 -10.48
N THR A 428 19.45 -21.29 -10.08
CA THR A 428 19.35 -20.73 -8.73
C THR A 428 17.99 -20.06 -8.51
N VAL A 429 17.52 -19.25 -9.45
CA VAL A 429 16.19 -18.61 -9.36
C VAL A 429 15.09 -19.67 -9.28
N TYR A 430 15.14 -20.71 -10.13
CA TYR A 430 14.16 -21.80 -10.11
C TYR A 430 14.16 -22.57 -8.79
N ARG A 431 15.34 -22.94 -8.28
CA ARG A 431 15.50 -23.62 -7.01
C ARG A 431 14.90 -22.83 -5.84
N TYR A 432 15.15 -21.51 -5.77
CA TYR A 432 14.59 -20.67 -4.72
C TYR A 432 13.11 -20.40 -4.93
N LEU A 433 12.62 -20.32 -6.16
CA LEU A 433 11.19 -20.27 -6.44
C LEU A 433 10.45 -21.50 -5.91
N LEU A 434 10.98 -22.71 -6.14
CA LEU A 434 10.40 -23.93 -5.58
C LEU A 434 10.36 -23.92 -4.05
N ARG A 435 11.43 -23.43 -3.40
CA ARG A 435 11.47 -23.29 -1.93
C ARG A 435 10.43 -22.31 -1.42
N VAL A 436 10.19 -21.19 -2.14
CA VAL A 436 9.15 -20.23 -1.79
C VAL A 436 7.77 -20.88 -1.90
N VAL A 437 7.48 -21.52 -3.03
CA VAL A 437 6.22 -22.25 -3.24
C VAL A 437 5.97 -23.24 -2.11
N ASP A 438 6.98 -24.06 -1.77
CA ASP A 438 6.89 -25.01 -0.66
C ASP A 438 6.73 -24.32 0.71
N SER A 439 7.31 -23.13 0.89
CA SER A 439 7.20 -22.38 2.15
C SER A 439 5.82 -21.80 2.38
N PHE A 440 5.11 -21.41 1.32
CA PHE A 440 3.73 -20.92 1.40
C PHE A 440 2.67 -22.04 1.30
N LYS A 441 3.06 -23.23 0.85
CA LYS A 441 2.15 -24.38 0.74
C LYS A 441 1.73 -24.87 2.12
N ARG A 442 0.57 -24.40 2.58
CA ARG A 442 0.00 -24.72 3.89
C ARG A 442 -1.52 -24.73 3.82
N THR A 443 -2.14 -25.79 4.36
CA THR A 443 -3.58 -25.81 4.56
C THR A 443 -3.93 -25.04 5.82
N ILE A 444 -4.79 -24.05 5.68
CA ILE A 444 -5.30 -23.21 6.75
C ILE A 444 -6.72 -23.65 7.06
N VAL A 445 -6.94 -24.17 8.29
CA VAL A 445 -8.24 -24.69 8.72
C VAL A 445 -8.92 -23.66 9.61
N PHE A 446 -10.11 -23.18 9.21
CA PHE A 446 -10.91 -22.23 9.98
C PHE A 446 -11.82 -22.93 11.01
N HIS A 447 -12.37 -22.17 11.95
CA HIS A 447 -13.21 -22.67 13.03
C HIS A 447 -14.43 -23.49 12.56
N ASN A 448 -14.92 -23.23 11.35
CA ASN A 448 -16.04 -23.93 10.71
C ASN A 448 -15.61 -25.15 9.89
N GLY A 449 -14.36 -25.57 9.99
CA GLY A 449 -13.80 -26.71 9.24
C GLY A 449 -13.46 -26.44 7.79
N ILE A 450 -13.66 -25.21 7.29
CA ILE A 450 -13.30 -24.85 5.91
C ILE A 450 -11.78 -24.72 5.79
N GLU A 451 -11.24 -25.40 4.78
CA GLU A 451 -9.82 -25.42 4.47
C GLU A 451 -9.51 -24.54 3.24
N VAL A 452 -8.45 -23.74 3.35
CA VAL A 452 -7.94 -22.94 2.23
C VAL A 452 -6.41 -23.06 2.13
N ASN A 453 -5.92 -22.90 0.90
CA ASN A 453 -4.52 -22.69 0.59
C ASN A 453 -4.42 -21.37 -0.17
N ILE A 454 -3.62 -20.42 0.32
CA ILE A 454 -3.46 -19.14 -0.34
C ILE A 454 -2.37 -19.28 -1.41
N PRO A 455 -2.70 -19.16 -2.71
CA PRO A 455 -1.71 -19.28 -3.77
C PRO A 455 -0.80 -18.05 -3.82
N ILE A 456 0.35 -18.23 -4.48
CA ILE A 456 1.31 -17.15 -4.69
C ILE A 456 1.55 -16.92 -6.17
N GLU A 457 1.91 -15.67 -6.51
CA GLU A 457 2.47 -15.31 -7.80
C GLU A 457 3.92 -14.87 -7.63
N ALA A 458 4.72 -15.04 -8.68
CA ALA A 458 6.13 -14.66 -8.65
C ALA A 458 6.48 -13.77 -9.83
N GLU A 459 7.36 -12.81 -9.58
CA GLU A 459 7.95 -11.92 -10.58
C GLU A 459 9.47 -11.89 -10.44
N VAL A 460 10.18 -11.67 -11.54
CA VAL A 460 11.62 -11.39 -11.55
C VAL A 460 11.88 -9.97 -12.03
N GLY A 461 12.89 -9.31 -11.46
CA GLY A 461 13.25 -7.94 -11.81
C GLY A 461 14.67 -7.58 -11.37
N TYR A 462 15.34 -6.65 -12.09
CA TYR A 462 16.60 -6.08 -11.60
C TYR A 462 16.38 -4.81 -10.76
N ASP A 463 15.18 -4.26 -10.81
CA ASP A 463 14.71 -3.20 -9.93
C ASP A 463 13.26 -3.45 -9.51
N PHE A 464 12.73 -2.61 -8.59
CA PHE A 464 11.36 -2.77 -8.08
C PHE A 464 10.27 -2.33 -9.06
N GLN A 465 10.62 -1.68 -10.17
CA GLN A 465 9.68 -1.16 -11.17
C GLN A 465 9.58 -2.04 -12.40
N THR A 466 10.73 -2.51 -12.88
CA THR A 466 10.80 -3.28 -14.11
C THR A 466 10.81 -4.76 -13.80
N THR A 467 9.61 -5.37 -13.78
CA THR A 467 9.42 -6.78 -13.43
C THR A 467 8.72 -7.56 -14.53
N VAL A 468 8.86 -8.86 -14.51
CA VAL A 468 8.19 -9.82 -15.39
C VAL A 468 7.66 -10.99 -14.57
N LYS A 469 6.38 -11.34 -14.74
CA LYS A 469 5.76 -12.48 -14.08
C LYS A 469 6.35 -13.80 -14.57
N VAL A 470 6.63 -14.70 -13.64
CA VAL A 470 6.92 -16.09 -13.93
C VAL A 470 5.58 -16.80 -14.11
N LYS A 471 5.23 -17.13 -15.35
CA LYS A 471 3.93 -17.73 -15.69
C LYS A 471 3.80 -19.16 -15.20
N GLU A 472 4.90 -19.92 -15.23
CA GLU A 472 4.94 -21.33 -14.84
C GLU A 472 6.11 -21.56 -13.88
N VAL A 473 5.86 -22.31 -12.82
CA VAL A 473 6.88 -22.69 -11.82
C VAL A 473 7.72 -23.86 -12.38
N THR A 474 8.41 -23.58 -13.48
CA THR A 474 9.30 -24.52 -14.19
C THR A 474 10.62 -23.82 -14.56
N ARG A 475 11.68 -24.58 -14.84
CA ARG A 475 12.95 -24.00 -15.36
C ARG A 475 12.72 -23.21 -16.64
N VAL A 476 11.87 -23.72 -17.52
CA VAL A 476 11.53 -23.07 -18.80
C VAL A 476 10.79 -21.76 -18.54
N GLY A 477 9.80 -21.76 -17.65
CA GLY A 477 9.04 -20.56 -17.28
C GLY A 477 9.92 -19.48 -16.63
N VAL A 478 10.85 -19.86 -15.75
CA VAL A 478 11.83 -18.94 -15.14
C VAL A 478 12.76 -18.37 -16.21
N LYS A 479 13.34 -19.21 -17.07
CA LYS A 479 14.21 -18.76 -18.17
C LYS A 479 13.52 -17.77 -19.09
N ALA A 480 12.30 -18.09 -19.51
CA ALA A 480 11.50 -17.21 -20.37
C ALA A 480 11.19 -15.86 -19.69
N ALA A 481 10.93 -15.84 -18.37
CA ALA A 481 10.71 -14.62 -17.62
C ALA A 481 11.98 -13.75 -17.55
N ILE A 482 13.15 -14.35 -17.32
CA ILE A 482 14.44 -13.64 -17.28
C ILE A 482 14.81 -13.08 -18.66
N GLU A 483 14.62 -13.86 -19.73
CA GLU A 483 14.87 -13.41 -21.11
C GLU A 483 13.97 -12.22 -21.46
N LYS A 484 12.67 -12.35 -21.21
CA LYS A 484 11.71 -11.25 -21.42
C LYS A 484 12.04 -10.01 -20.59
N LEU A 485 12.58 -10.18 -19.38
CA LEU A 485 13.03 -9.05 -18.56
C LEU A 485 14.22 -8.33 -19.20
N LYS A 486 15.18 -9.06 -19.73
CA LYS A 486 16.35 -8.50 -20.46
C LYS A 486 15.90 -7.71 -21.70
N ASP A 487 14.97 -8.27 -22.48
CA ASP A 487 14.39 -7.58 -23.66
C ASP A 487 13.66 -6.29 -23.25
N LYS A 488 12.88 -6.35 -22.16
CA LYS A 488 12.15 -5.19 -21.62
C LYS A 488 13.11 -4.08 -21.16
N LEU A 489 14.24 -4.43 -20.56
CA LEU A 489 15.26 -3.46 -20.16
C LEU A 489 15.99 -2.86 -21.37
N ALA A 490 16.36 -3.66 -22.36
CA ALA A 490 16.96 -3.19 -23.59
C ALA A 490 16.05 -2.21 -24.36
N ALA A 491 14.73 -2.40 -24.27
CA ALA A 491 13.75 -1.49 -24.88
C ALA A 491 13.55 -0.18 -24.08
N VAL A 492 13.96 -0.14 -22.81
CA VAL A 492 13.84 1.06 -21.94
C VAL A 492 15.08 1.95 -22.01
N GLU A 493 16.25 1.44 -22.40
CA GLU A 493 17.45 2.22 -22.70
C GLU A 493 17.47 2.54 -24.22
N PRO A 494 17.30 3.75 -24.73
CA PRO A 494 17.45 5.07 -24.14
C PRO A 494 16.25 5.99 -24.36
N LYS A 495 15.21 5.88 -23.60
CA LYS A 495 14.20 6.94 -23.54
C LYS A 495 14.41 7.69 -22.24
N GLN A 496 15.13 8.83 -22.32
CA GLN A 496 14.99 9.90 -21.34
C GLN A 496 13.51 10.01 -21.01
N VAL A 497 13.16 9.84 -19.74
CA VAL A 497 11.80 10.12 -19.25
C VAL A 497 11.61 11.63 -19.40
N LEU A 498 11.21 12.06 -20.58
CA LEU A 498 10.52 13.33 -20.75
C LEU A 498 9.24 13.18 -19.92
N ILE A 499 9.22 13.83 -18.77
CA ILE A 499 7.98 14.19 -18.09
C ILE A 499 7.31 15.15 -19.09
N THR A 500 6.48 14.61 -19.95
CA THR A 500 5.69 15.40 -20.89
C THR A 500 4.76 16.30 -20.08
N ALA A 501 4.77 17.56 -20.45
CA ALA A 501 4.08 18.70 -19.93
C ALA A 501 2.56 18.49 -19.72
#